data_b67b3e2b26e2a0b0231b5e1f4b572f16
#
_entry.id   b67b3e2b26e2a0b0231b5e1f4b572f16
#
_cell.length_a   1.000
_cell.length_b   1.000
_cell.length_c   1.000
_cell.angle_alpha   90.00
_cell.angle_beta   90.00
_cell.angle_gamma   90.00
#
_symmetry.space_group_name_H-M   'P 1'
#
loop_
_entity.id
_entity.type
_entity.pdbx_description
1 polymer ?
#
loop_
_entity_poly.entity_id
_entity_poly.type
_entity_poly.pdbx_seq_one_letter_code
_entity_poly.pdbx_strand_id
1 'polypeptide(L)'
;MEQTVTLMSAPTSIQPGGYVPVAYADRTEPVTRHAEVTVEPIGHGWSIALGWDCPDPVRDIARETDRFVDACAVFAPETAQAPWITMGAAGMAVQGWLWRADKVTPLQVRAEGLGTMERRAAPTGTQVTAEWGLGRWRVVLTLPEWPALSSQRRMALAIWRGAAQERAGLKSVSPDWIAIP
;
A
#
# COMPACT_ATOMS: atom_id res chain seq x y z
N MET A 1 -15.04 -5.95 8.51
CA MET A 1 -14.57 -7.05 7.65
C MET A 1 -13.18 -7.46 8.11
N GLU A 2 -12.96 -8.77 8.21
CA GLU A 2 -11.62 -9.32 8.50
C GLU A 2 -11.36 -10.46 7.50
N GLN A 3 -10.20 -10.48 6.87
CA GLN A 3 -9.81 -11.54 5.92
C GLN A 3 -8.30 -11.59 5.70
N THR A 4 -7.82 -12.76 5.26
CA THR A 4 -6.46 -12.94 4.74
C THR A 4 -6.48 -12.78 3.22
N VAL A 5 -5.65 -11.89 2.71
CA VAL A 5 -5.49 -11.61 1.28
C VAL A 5 -4.23 -12.27 0.78
N THR A 6 -4.34 -13.11 -0.23
CA THR A 6 -3.17 -13.64 -0.95
C THR A 6 -2.65 -12.55 -1.90
N LEU A 7 -1.36 -12.28 -1.83
CA LEU A 7 -0.71 -11.25 -2.62
C LEU A 7 0.05 -11.86 -3.80
N MET A 8 0.25 -11.04 -4.82
CA MET A 8 1.12 -11.33 -5.95
C MET A 8 2.22 -10.29 -6.10
N SER A 9 3.29 -10.60 -6.80
CA SER A 9 4.25 -9.57 -7.22
C SER A 9 3.58 -8.60 -8.19
N ALA A 10 3.74 -7.30 -7.98
CA ALA A 10 3.31 -6.33 -8.98
C ALA A 10 4.01 -6.62 -10.30
N PRO A 11 3.28 -6.67 -11.46
CA PRO A 11 3.90 -7.01 -12.73
C PRO A 11 5.04 -6.06 -13.07
N THR A 12 6.25 -6.58 -13.15
CA THR A 12 7.46 -5.77 -13.41
C THR A 12 7.51 -5.24 -14.84
N SER A 13 6.95 -5.99 -15.78
CA SER A 13 6.97 -5.68 -17.22
C SER A 13 6.20 -4.43 -17.62
N ILE A 14 5.22 -4.00 -16.80
CA ILE A 14 4.42 -2.80 -17.08
C ILE A 14 4.90 -1.57 -16.30
N GLN A 15 5.90 -1.72 -15.44
CA GLN A 15 6.39 -0.61 -14.61
C GLN A 15 7.18 0.39 -15.47
N PRO A 16 7.07 1.70 -15.19
CA PRO A 16 7.89 2.71 -15.87
C PRO A 16 9.38 2.45 -15.70
N GLY A 17 10.18 2.91 -16.66
CA GLY A 17 11.64 2.79 -16.60
C GLY A 17 12.23 3.32 -15.28
N GLY A 18 13.12 2.56 -14.67
CA GLY A 18 13.75 2.89 -13.39
C GLY A 18 12.94 2.56 -12.13
N TYR A 19 11.68 2.11 -12.26
CA TYR A 19 10.84 1.73 -11.11
C TYR A 19 11.16 0.33 -10.58
N VAL A 20 11.73 -0.52 -11.42
CA VAL A 20 12.21 -1.85 -11.04
C VAL A 20 13.69 -1.94 -11.43
N PRO A 21 14.59 -2.24 -10.49
CA PRO A 21 15.99 -2.48 -10.82
C PRO A 21 16.13 -3.69 -11.76
N VAL A 22 17.07 -3.63 -12.70
CA VAL A 22 17.29 -4.69 -13.70
C VAL A 22 17.49 -6.07 -13.05
N ALA A 23 18.17 -6.12 -11.91
CA ALA A 23 18.40 -7.36 -11.15
C ALA A 23 17.10 -8.05 -10.67
N TYR A 24 15.97 -7.34 -10.69
CA TYR A 24 14.67 -7.84 -10.24
C TYR A 24 13.60 -7.81 -11.34
N ALA A 25 13.99 -7.54 -12.59
CA ALA A 25 13.06 -7.43 -13.72
C ALA A 25 12.23 -8.71 -13.94
N ASP A 26 12.80 -9.85 -13.63
CA ASP A 26 12.18 -11.19 -13.81
C ASP A 26 11.47 -11.68 -12.52
N ARG A 27 11.34 -10.86 -11.49
CA ARG A 27 10.66 -11.28 -10.26
C ARG A 27 9.17 -11.46 -10.53
N THR A 28 8.69 -12.68 -10.33
CA THR A 28 7.27 -13.05 -10.46
C THR A 28 6.62 -13.41 -9.11
N GLU A 29 7.45 -13.83 -8.13
CA GLU A 29 6.96 -14.22 -6.80
C GLU A 29 6.92 -13.03 -5.85
N PRO A 30 5.83 -12.87 -5.08
CA PRO A 30 5.74 -11.85 -4.06
C PRO A 30 6.65 -12.18 -2.86
N VAL A 31 7.30 -11.17 -2.29
CA VAL A 31 8.05 -11.35 -1.03
C VAL A 31 7.09 -11.53 0.15
N THR A 32 6.02 -10.74 0.18
CA THR A 32 4.92 -10.91 1.12
C THR A 32 3.80 -11.67 0.46
N ARG A 33 3.56 -12.90 0.87
CA ARG A 33 2.56 -13.78 0.23
C ARG A 33 1.14 -13.55 0.73
N HIS A 34 1.01 -13.14 1.99
CA HIS A 34 -0.29 -12.95 2.64
C HIS A 34 -0.28 -11.69 3.48
N ALA A 35 -1.41 -11.02 3.53
CA ALA A 35 -1.68 -9.95 4.47
C ALA A 35 -3.03 -10.18 5.15
N GLU A 36 -3.08 -9.98 6.45
CA GLU A 36 -4.33 -9.90 7.21
C GLU A 36 -4.85 -8.47 7.09
N VAL A 37 -6.13 -8.35 6.79
CA VAL A 37 -6.78 -7.06 6.58
C VAL A 37 -8.04 -6.99 7.42
N THR A 38 -8.13 -5.96 8.26
CA THR A 38 -9.36 -5.63 8.98
C THR A 38 -9.81 -4.24 8.55
N VAL A 39 -11.06 -4.11 8.14
CA VAL A 39 -11.66 -2.83 7.75
C VAL A 39 -12.94 -2.63 8.54
N GLU A 40 -13.02 -1.51 9.26
CA GLU A 40 -14.14 -1.15 10.11
C GLU A 40 -14.54 0.31 9.89
N PRO A 41 -15.83 0.62 9.74
CA PRO A 41 -16.29 2.00 9.77
C PRO A 41 -16.15 2.58 11.18
N ILE A 42 -15.69 3.82 11.30
CA ILE A 42 -15.61 4.56 12.55
C ILE A 42 -16.17 5.98 12.35
N GLY A 43 -17.35 6.25 12.90
CA GLY A 43 -18.05 7.51 12.63
C GLY A 43 -18.33 7.68 11.14
N HIS A 44 -17.76 8.73 10.53
CA HIS A 44 -17.84 8.98 9.09
C HIS A 44 -16.62 8.44 8.32
N GLY A 45 -15.66 7.86 9.03
CA GLY A 45 -14.38 7.41 8.50
C GLY A 45 -14.17 5.91 8.61
N TRP A 46 -12.90 5.53 8.60
CA TRP A 46 -12.46 4.15 8.51
C TRP A 46 -11.29 3.84 9.43
N SER A 47 -11.31 2.67 10.04
CA SER A 47 -10.15 2.03 10.64
C SER A 47 -9.72 0.88 9.74
N ILE A 48 -8.46 0.88 9.29
CA ILE A 48 -7.92 -0.14 8.42
C ILE A 48 -6.64 -0.68 9.05
N ALA A 49 -6.68 -1.93 9.46
CA ALA A 49 -5.53 -2.64 9.98
C ALA A 49 -4.95 -3.60 8.94
N LEU A 50 -3.65 -3.55 8.76
CA LEU A 50 -2.87 -4.48 7.94
C LEU A 50 -1.88 -5.22 8.83
N GLY A 51 -1.79 -6.55 8.65
CA GLY A 51 -0.79 -7.39 9.29
C GLY A 51 -0.07 -8.25 8.26
N TRP A 52 1.26 -8.35 8.34
CA TRP A 52 2.05 -9.23 7.48
C TRP A 52 3.33 -9.72 8.14
N ASP A 53 3.83 -10.86 7.71
CA ASP A 53 5.09 -11.41 8.19
C ASP A 53 6.28 -10.60 7.68
N CYS A 54 7.15 -10.24 8.58
CA CYS A 54 8.35 -9.44 8.31
C CYS A 54 9.44 -9.79 9.34
N PRO A 55 10.21 -10.88 9.12
CA PRO A 55 11.23 -11.29 10.08
C PRO A 55 12.36 -10.26 10.23
N ASP A 56 12.68 -9.52 9.15
CA ASP A 56 13.77 -8.56 9.09
C ASP A 56 13.24 -7.14 8.84
N PRO A 57 12.71 -6.43 9.86
CA PRO A 57 12.10 -5.12 9.66
C PRO A 57 13.16 -4.05 9.39
N VAL A 58 12.91 -3.21 8.39
CA VAL A 58 13.73 -2.02 8.12
C VAL A 58 12.92 -0.78 8.48
N ARG A 59 13.30 -0.14 9.59
CA ARG A 59 12.57 1.01 10.17
C ARG A 59 13.26 2.35 9.93
N ASP A 60 14.58 2.33 9.75
CA ASP A 60 15.41 3.51 9.59
C ASP A 60 16.52 3.24 8.59
N ILE A 61 16.74 4.21 7.71
CA ILE A 61 17.78 4.19 6.68
C ILE A 61 18.63 5.46 6.69
N ALA A 62 18.63 6.22 7.80
CA ALA A 62 19.22 7.56 7.87
C ALA A 62 20.69 7.64 7.41
N ARG A 63 21.40 6.52 7.34
CA ARG A 63 22.82 6.45 6.95
C ARG A 63 23.11 5.51 5.79
N GLU A 64 22.08 4.96 5.14
CA GLU A 64 22.23 3.93 4.11
C GLU A 64 21.46 4.32 2.85
N THR A 65 22.16 4.47 1.74
CA THR A 65 21.57 4.90 0.46
C THR A 65 21.03 3.75 -0.38
N ASP A 66 21.38 2.51 -0.03
CA ASP A 66 21.03 1.27 -0.73
C ASP A 66 19.96 0.45 -0.01
N ARG A 67 19.42 0.96 1.09
CA ARG A 67 18.33 0.35 1.84
C ARG A 67 17.04 1.13 1.70
N PHE A 68 15.93 0.41 1.84
CA PHE A 68 14.58 0.97 1.83
C PHE A 68 13.86 0.57 3.11
N VAL A 69 13.02 1.46 3.63
CA VAL A 69 12.17 1.15 4.78
C VAL A 69 10.99 0.29 4.36
N ASP A 70 10.49 -0.49 5.31
CA ASP A 70 9.21 -1.17 5.12
C ASP A 70 8.08 -0.15 4.97
N ALA A 71 7.12 -0.50 4.12
CA ALA A 71 5.97 0.35 3.85
C ALA A 71 4.74 -0.49 3.51
N CYS A 72 3.57 0.11 3.69
CA CYS A 72 2.33 -0.41 3.13
C CYS A 72 1.45 0.75 2.63
N ALA A 73 0.57 0.43 1.71
CA ALA A 73 -0.44 1.36 1.24
C ALA A 73 -1.77 0.66 1.00
N VAL A 74 -2.84 1.42 1.19
CA VAL A 74 -4.21 1.03 0.83
C VAL A 74 -4.75 2.01 -0.20
N PHE A 75 -5.51 1.52 -1.15
CA PHE A 75 -6.05 2.30 -2.25
C PHE A 75 -7.54 2.02 -2.43
N ALA A 76 -8.28 3.03 -2.89
CA ALA A 76 -9.64 2.89 -3.35
C ALA A 76 -9.79 3.58 -4.72
N PRO A 77 -10.63 3.07 -5.63
CA PRO A 77 -10.87 3.71 -6.91
C PRO A 77 -11.77 4.94 -6.72
N GLU A 78 -11.51 6.03 -7.44
CA GLU A 78 -12.41 7.19 -7.45
C GLU A 78 -13.66 6.92 -8.29
N THR A 79 -13.55 6.03 -9.27
CA THR A 79 -14.65 5.58 -10.14
C THR A 79 -14.68 4.05 -10.21
N ALA A 80 -15.84 3.49 -10.53
CA ALA A 80 -16.01 2.04 -10.61
C ALA A 80 -15.11 1.38 -11.67
N GLN A 81 -14.68 2.10 -12.69
CA GLN A 81 -13.87 1.61 -13.81
C GLN A 81 -12.36 1.76 -13.58
N ALA A 82 -11.92 2.48 -12.52
CA ALA A 82 -10.50 2.68 -12.29
C ALA A 82 -9.77 1.33 -12.09
N PRO A 83 -8.77 1.01 -12.92
CA PRO A 83 -8.03 -0.24 -12.82
C PRO A 83 -7.04 -0.20 -11.66
N TRP A 84 -6.89 -1.32 -10.94
CA TRP A 84 -5.98 -1.39 -9.80
C TRP A 84 -4.51 -1.54 -10.22
N ILE A 85 -4.20 -2.56 -11.01
CA ILE A 85 -2.80 -2.97 -11.27
C ILE A 85 -1.99 -1.88 -11.98
N THR A 86 -2.64 -1.09 -12.81
CA THR A 86 -2.03 0.08 -13.46
C THR A 86 -2.10 1.36 -12.62
N MET A 87 -2.58 1.29 -11.37
CA MET A 87 -2.72 2.47 -10.50
C MET A 87 -3.63 3.55 -11.09
N GLY A 88 -4.77 3.12 -11.62
CA GLY A 88 -5.66 3.98 -12.38
C GLY A 88 -5.30 4.10 -13.85
N ALA A 89 -5.98 4.99 -14.54
CA ALA A 89 -5.75 5.41 -15.91
C ALA A 89 -6.20 6.87 -16.08
N ALA A 90 -5.92 7.49 -17.23
CA ALA A 90 -6.32 8.87 -17.50
C ALA A 90 -7.83 9.08 -17.26
N GLY A 91 -8.20 10.00 -16.38
CA GLY A 91 -9.58 10.27 -15.96
C GLY A 91 -10.20 9.21 -15.03
N MET A 92 -9.46 8.18 -14.64
CA MET A 92 -9.90 7.09 -13.76
C MET A 92 -8.89 6.92 -12.65
N ALA A 93 -8.89 7.84 -11.69
CA ALA A 93 -7.92 7.87 -10.62
C ALA A 93 -8.16 6.80 -9.55
N VAL A 94 -7.07 6.46 -8.89
CA VAL A 94 -7.07 5.78 -7.59
C VAL A 94 -6.50 6.74 -6.55
N GLN A 95 -7.03 6.69 -5.33
CA GLN A 95 -6.48 7.43 -4.20
C GLN A 95 -6.23 6.49 -3.03
N GLY A 96 -5.35 6.89 -2.12
CA GLY A 96 -5.02 6.01 -1.02
C GLY A 96 -4.15 6.66 0.05
N TRP A 97 -3.63 5.79 0.91
CA TRP A 97 -2.84 6.15 2.07
C TRP A 97 -1.58 5.30 2.10
N LEU A 98 -0.44 5.95 2.13
CA LEU A 98 0.88 5.31 2.17
C LEU A 98 1.51 5.54 3.55
N TRP A 99 1.75 4.47 4.28
CA TRP A 99 2.58 4.49 5.48
C TRP A 99 4.00 3.98 5.16
N ARG A 100 4.99 4.58 5.83
CA ARG A 100 6.39 4.15 5.80
C ARG A 100 6.90 4.04 7.23
N ALA A 101 7.77 3.05 7.48
CA ALA A 101 8.27 2.76 8.82
C ALA A 101 9.12 3.88 9.44
N ASP A 102 9.67 4.79 8.61
CA ASP A 102 10.43 5.97 9.05
C ASP A 102 9.57 7.22 9.27
N LYS A 103 8.23 7.09 9.20
CA LYS A 103 7.29 8.22 9.32
C LYS A 103 6.23 7.97 10.37
N VAL A 104 5.91 9.01 11.13
CA VAL A 104 4.87 8.99 12.18
C VAL A 104 3.48 9.31 11.62
N THR A 105 3.38 9.83 10.41
CA THR A 105 2.12 10.14 9.74
C THR A 105 2.11 9.52 8.34
N PRO A 106 0.96 9.01 7.87
CA PRO A 106 0.86 8.52 6.51
C PRO A 106 0.83 9.69 5.52
N LEU A 107 1.04 9.38 4.24
CA LEU A 107 0.83 10.32 3.14
C LEU A 107 -0.47 9.96 2.43
N GLN A 108 -1.23 10.97 2.04
CA GLN A 108 -2.29 10.80 1.06
C GLN A 108 -1.66 10.68 -0.33
N VAL A 109 -2.13 9.73 -1.12
CA VAL A 109 -1.62 9.46 -2.47
C VAL A 109 -2.76 9.41 -3.47
N ARG A 110 -2.49 9.84 -4.71
CA ARG A 110 -3.42 9.77 -5.84
C ARG A 110 -2.64 9.48 -7.12
N ALA A 111 -3.21 8.65 -7.99
CA ALA A 111 -2.59 8.33 -9.28
C ALA A 111 -3.64 8.14 -10.39
N GLU A 112 -3.28 8.48 -11.60
CA GLU A 112 -4.04 8.25 -12.85
C GLU A 112 -3.21 7.44 -13.84
N GLY A 113 -2.63 6.36 -13.36
CA GLY A 113 -1.74 5.46 -14.09
C GLY A 113 -0.37 5.33 -13.43
N LEU A 114 0.40 4.33 -13.87
CA LEU A 114 1.75 4.10 -13.40
C LEU A 114 2.63 5.32 -13.69
N GLY A 115 3.43 5.73 -12.69
CA GLY A 115 4.33 6.88 -12.81
C GLY A 115 3.69 8.25 -12.51
N THR A 116 2.38 8.32 -12.28
CA THR A 116 1.67 9.60 -12.04
C THR A 116 1.40 9.88 -10.56
N MET A 117 1.90 9.06 -9.64
CA MET A 117 1.55 9.16 -8.22
C MET A 117 1.98 10.50 -7.61
N GLU A 118 0.99 11.25 -7.19
CA GLU A 118 1.15 12.44 -6.34
C GLU A 118 1.11 12.03 -4.86
N ARG A 119 1.85 12.74 -4.03
CA ARG A 119 1.89 12.57 -2.58
C ARG A 119 1.59 13.88 -1.91
N ARG A 120 0.71 13.86 -0.90
CA ARG A 120 0.33 15.03 -0.11
C ARG A 120 0.39 14.68 1.38
N ALA A 121 0.54 15.70 2.21
CA ALA A 121 0.40 15.54 3.65
C ALA A 121 -1.01 15.04 3.98
N ALA A 122 -1.12 14.16 4.96
CA ALA A 122 -2.41 13.68 5.42
C ALA A 122 -3.23 14.84 6.03
N PRO A 123 -4.55 14.89 5.81
CA PRO A 123 -5.45 15.83 6.47
C PRO A 123 -5.42 15.67 8.00
N THR A 124 -5.79 16.73 8.71
CA THR A 124 -5.94 16.72 10.17
C THR A 124 -6.89 15.60 10.62
N GLY A 125 -6.53 14.91 11.67
CA GLY A 125 -7.30 13.79 12.20
C GLY A 125 -6.92 12.42 11.63
N THR A 126 -6.11 12.38 10.56
CA THR A 126 -5.54 11.13 10.07
C THR A 126 -4.44 10.65 11.02
N GLN A 127 -4.53 9.39 11.44
CA GLN A 127 -3.57 8.78 12.34
C GLN A 127 -3.07 7.43 11.81
N VAL A 128 -1.88 7.05 12.23
CA VAL A 128 -1.35 5.70 12.02
C VAL A 128 -0.68 5.23 13.30
N THR A 129 -0.96 4.00 13.68
CA THR A 129 -0.17 3.27 14.66
C THR A 129 0.48 2.09 13.96
N ALA A 130 1.76 1.85 14.25
CA ALA A 130 2.50 0.78 13.65
C ALA A 130 3.36 0.08 14.71
N GLU A 131 3.16 -1.22 14.82
CA GLU A 131 3.85 -2.07 15.77
C GLU A 131 4.51 -3.22 15.03
N TRP A 132 5.75 -3.52 15.41
CA TRP A 132 6.41 -4.73 14.97
C TRP A 132 6.74 -5.59 16.18
N GLY A 133 6.36 -6.84 16.10
CA GLY A 133 6.62 -7.83 17.14
C GLY A 133 6.46 -9.25 16.60
N LEU A 134 7.20 -10.19 17.18
CA LEU A 134 7.15 -11.61 16.80
C LEU A 134 7.33 -11.86 15.29
N GLY A 135 8.18 -11.06 14.62
CA GLY A 135 8.45 -11.21 13.20
C GLY A 135 7.37 -10.69 12.27
N ARG A 136 6.46 -9.83 12.79
CA ARG A 136 5.32 -9.31 12.03
C ARG A 136 5.14 -7.82 12.22
N TRP A 137 4.67 -7.13 11.19
CA TRP A 137 4.09 -5.81 11.27
C TRP A 137 2.59 -5.87 11.53
N ARG A 138 2.12 -4.92 12.32
CA ARG A 138 0.71 -4.51 12.41
C ARG A 138 0.63 -3.01 12.27
N VAL A 139 -0.04 -2.54 11.22
CA VAL A 139 -0.23 -1.12 10.92
C VAL A 139 -1.72 -0.82 10.89
N VAL A 140 -2.15 0.18 11.66
CA VAL A 140 -3.55 0.61 11.73
C VAL A 140 -3.64 2.06 11.28
N LEU A 141 -4.36 2.30 10.21
CA LEU A 141 -4.72 3.63 9.69
C LEU A 141 -6.08 4.02 10.24
N THR A 142 -6.17 5.17 10.90
CA THR A 142 -7.42 5.78 11.34
C THR A 142 -7.66 7.02 10.50
N LEU A 143 -8.69 6.94 9.66
CA LEU A 143 -9.00 7.94 8.65
C LEU A 143 -10.33 8.61 9.02
N PRO A 144 -10.37 9.92 9.26
CA PRO A 144 -11.60 10.62 9.64
C PRO A 144 -12.67 10.55 8.53
N GLU A 145 -12.23 10.48 7.29
CA GLU A 145 -13.07 10.25 6.12
C GLU A 145 -12.26 9.67 4.96
N TRP A 146 -12.91 8.90 4.11
CA TRP A 146 -12.35 8.42 2.84
C TRP A 146 -13.48 8.25 1.81
N PRO A 147 -13.86 9.32 1.10
CA PRO A 147 -15.02 9.31 0.20
C PRO A 147 -14.97 8.24 -0.88
N ALA A 148 -13.79 7.97 -1.47
CA ALA A 148 -13.63 6.94 -2.48
C ALA A 148 -13.95 5.54 -1.92
N LEU A 149 -13.45 5.19 -0.74
CA LEU A 149 -13.77 3.91 -0.12
C LEU A 149 -15.26 3.83 0.25
N SER A 150 -15.82 4.92 0.79
CA SER A 150 -17.23 4.99 1.19
C SER A 150 -18.18 4.82 0.01
N SER A 151 -17.82 5.38 -1.16
CA SER A 151 -18.65 5.33 -2.36
C SER A 151 -18.48 4.03 -3.15
N GLN A 152 -17.24 3.56 -3.31
CA GLN A 152 -16.93 2.43 -4.19
C GLN A 152 -16.92 1.09 -3.47
N ARG A 153 -16.79 1.08 -2.14
CA ARG A 153 -16.78 -0.14 -1.31
C ARG A 153 -15.78 -1.19 -1.80
N ARG A 154 -14.67 -0.72 -2.32
CA ARG A 154 -13.58 -1.58 -2.80
C ARG A 154 -12.24 -0.95 -2.43
N MET A 155 -11.30 -1.79 -2.02
CA MET A 155 -9.94 -1.37 -1.74
C MET A 155 -8.92 -2.36 -2.33
N ALA A 156 -7.70 -1.91 -2.45
CA ALA A 156 -6.55 -2.75 -2.77
C ALA A 156 -5.40 -2.38 -1.85
N LEU A 157 -4.39 -3.23 -1.77
CA LEU A 157 -3.25 -2.99 -0.92
C LEU A 157 -1.92 -3.31 -1.62
N ALA A 158 -0.88 -2.64 -1.14
CA ALA A 158 0.50 -2.86 -1.54
C ALA A 158 1.39 -2.91 -0.30
N ILE A 159 2.38 -3.79 -0.31
CA ILE A 159 3.38 -3.95 0.76
C ILE A 159 4.77 -3.93 0.13
N TRP A 160 5.69 -3.21 0.76
CA TRP A 160 7.10 -3.16 0.40
C TRP A 160 7.93 -3.66 1.58
N ARG A 161 8.77 -4.65 1.34
CA ARG A 161 9.75 -5.18 2.27
C ARG A 161 11.13 -4.59 1.97
N GLY A 162 11.58 -3.66 2.81
CA GLY A 162 12.85 -2.96 2.62
C GLY A 162 14.06 -3.91 2.60
N ALA A 163 14.09 -4.92 3.47
CA ALA A 163 15.14 -5.94 3.49
C ALA A 163 15.23 -6.76 2.18
N ALA A 164 14.14 -6.84 1.42
CA ALA A 164 14.07 -7.52 0.13
C ALA A 164 14.25 -6.55 -1.06
N GLN A 165 14.75 -5.34 -0.81
CA GLN A 165 14.99 -4.30 -1.80
C GLN A 165 13.71 -3.83 -2.52
N GLU A 166 12.54 -4.03 -1.91
CA GLU A 166 11.28 -3.59 -2.50
C GLU A 166 11.12 -2.07 -2.39
N ARG A 167 10.87 -1.43 -3.52
CA ARG A 167 10.59 0.00 -3.68
C ARG A 167 9.83 0.25 -4.97
N ALA A 168 9.14 1.38 -5.05
CA ALA A 168 8.44 1.85 -6.25
C ALA A 168 7.59 0.74 -6.90
N GLY A 169 7.95 0.27 -8.07
CA GLY A 169 7.25 -0.78 -8.81
C GLY A 169 7.48 -2.20 -8.27
N LEU A 170 8.53 -2.41 -7.49
CA LEU A 170 8.84 -3.72 -6.92
C LEU A 170 8.17 -3.85 -5.55
N LYS A 171 7.09 -4.61 -5.48
CA LYS A 171 6.21 -4.74 -4.31
C LYS A 171 5.27 -5.93 -4.42
N SER A 172 4.71 -6.33 -3.28
CA SER A 172 3.62 -7.31 -3.20
C SER A 172 2.28 -6.57 -3.18
N VAL A 173 1.29 -7.01 -3.98
CA VAL A 173 0.01 -6.33 -4.14
C VAL A 173 -1.16 -7.30 -4.10
N SER A 174 -2.37 -6.83 -3.73
CA SER A 174 -3.60 -7.60 -3.96
C SER A 174 -3.80 -7.80 -5.47
N PRO A 175 -4.24 -8.99 -5.91
CA PRO A 175 -4.39 -9.26 -7.36
C PRO A 175 -5.51 -8.43 -8.01
N ASP A 176 -6.51 -8.03 -7.23
CA ASP A 176 -7.66 -7.24 -7.66
C ASP A 176 -8.16 -6.36 -6.50
N TRP A 177 -9.20 -5.58 -6.77
CA TRP A 177 -9.96 -4.89 -5.76
C TRP A 177 -10.63 -5.87 -4.79
N ILE A 178 -10.55 -5.58 -3.51
CA ILE A 178 -11.16 -6.31 -2.40
C ILE A 178 -12.48 -5.62 -2.08
N ALA A 179 -13.60 -6.34 -2.14
CA ALA A 179 -14.90 -5.80 -1.77
C ALA A 179 -14.98 -5.52 -0.26
N ILE A 180 -15.51 -4.35 0.09
CA ILE A 180 -15.75 -3.94 1.48
C ILE A 180 -17.28 -3.90 1.69
N PRO A 181 -17.83 -4.61 2.69
CA PRO A 181 -19.26 -4.66 2.96
C PRO A 181 -19.85 -3.33 3.45
#